data_f44f70b1f3ee5160a6f8b7d4564ddc3b
#
_entry.id   f44f70b1f3ee5160a6f8b7d4564ddc3b
#
_cell.length_a   1.000
_cell.length_b   1.000
_cell.length_c   1.000
_cell.angle_alpha   90.00
_cell.angle_beta   90.00
_cell.angle_gamma   90.00
#
_symmetry.space_group_name_H-M   'P 1'
#
loop_
_entity.id
_entity.type
_entity.pdbx_description
1 polymer ?
#
loop_
_entity_poly.entity_id
_entity_poly.type
_entity_poly.pdbx_seq_one_letter_code
_entity_poly.pdbx_strand_id
1 'polypeptide(L)'
;MKIGSIQLEIKDDESKQERIQRVKNMLAEMKGYDLIILPEIWATGYFGFDRYVEEAEEIDGPFVQDFSQMARSLNVHLFAGSFVEREGDDYFNTSILFNPEGEVIGSYRKIHLFRYGSEEGKLLTRGSDITVIDTPFGKVGLSTCYDLRFPELYRKQVDLGAEILLVTSAWPHQRLEHWKLFNVARALENQCFLISSNCVGKDHGVLFGGHSQVVDPWGVVIAQAGEKETILTAEIDLQEIAVIREEFPQLKHRIL
;
A
#
# COMPACT_ATOMS: atom_id res chain seq x y z
N MET A 1 -8.34 -2.56 -16.52
CA MET A 1 -8.42 -2.98 -15.10
C MET A 1 -8.90 -1.82 -14.26
N LYS A 2 -9.95 -2.02 -13.45
CA LYS A 2 -10.53 -0.98 -12.60
C LYS A 2 -9.94 -1.04 -11.20
N ILE A 3 -9.36 0.06 -10.74
CA ILE A 3 -8.63 0.18 -9.47
C ILE A 3 -9.37 1.09 -8.51
N GLY A 4 -9.40 0.71 -7.24
CA GLY A 4 -9.83 1.55 -6.14
C GLY A 4 -8.73 1.73 -5.10
N SER A 5 -8.40 2.97 -4.77
CA SER A 5 -7.53 3.28 -3.63
C SER A 5 -8.34 4.02 -2.57
N ILE A 6 -8.47 3.42 -1.40
CA ILE A 6 -9.14 4.07 -0.27
C ILE A 6 -8.16 4.99 0.43
N GLN A 7 -8.38 6.30 0.31
CA GLN A 7 -7.73 7.31 1.14
C GLN A 7 -8.56 7.48 2.41
N LEU A 8 -8.07 6.97 3.52
CA LEU A 8 -8.81 6.85 4.77
C LEU A 8 -8.50 8.00 5.72
N GLU A 9 -9.54 8.60 6.31
CA GLU A 9 -9.38 9.55 7.41
C GLU A 9 -9.09 8.80 8.72
N ILE A 10 -7.99 9.15 9.37
CA ILE A 10 -7.69 8.70 10.72
C ILE A 10 -8.23 9.73 11.71
N LYS A 11 -8.96 9.25 12.71
CA LYS A 11 -9.58 10.05 13.77
C LYS A 11 -9.11 9.54 15.13
N ASP A 12 -8.65 10.46 15.99
CA ASP A 12 -8.11 10.12 17.32
C ASP A 12 -9.18 9.56 18.28
N ASP A 13 -10.45 9.89 18.07
CA ASP A 13 -11.59 9.46 18.87
C ASP A 13 -12.28 8.17 18.37
N GLU A 14 -11.74 7.55 17.31
CA GLU A 14 -12.28 6.33 16.71
C GLU A 14 -11.48 5.12 17.17
N SER A 15 -12.15 4.11 17.72
CA SER A 15 -11.52 2.84 18.09
C SER A 15 -11.15 2.01 16.85
N LYS A 16 -10.24 1.02 17.04
CA LYS A 16 -9.84 0.07 15.99
C LYS A 16 -11.06 -0.62 15.37
N GLN A 17 -12.01 -1.07 16.19
CA GLN A 17 -13.19 -1.80 15.74
C GLN A 17 -14.15 -0.91 14.94
N GLU A 18 -14.37 0.33 15.38
CA GLU A 18 -15.22 1.29 14.65
C GLU A 18 -14.61 1.62 13.30
N ARG A 19 -13.29 1.83 13.24
CA ARG A 19 -12.56 2.12 12.01
C ARG A 19 -12.59 0.93 11.05
N ILE A 20 -12.38 -0.29 11.52
CA ILE A 20 -12.52 -1.51 10.72
C ILE A 20 -13.94 -1.60 10.15
N GLN A 21 -14.97 -1.37 10.96
CA GLN A 21 -16.35 -1.43 10.48
C GLN A 21 -16.65 -0.35 9.43
N ARG A 22 -16.12 0.86 9.60
CA ARG A 22 -16.25 1.94 8.62
C ARG A 22 -15.59 1.59 7.29
N VAL A 23 -14.39 1.01 7.33
CA VAL A 23 -13.69 0.54 6.13
C VAL A 23 -14.46 -0.60 5.44
N LYS A 24 -15.01 -1.54 6.20
CA LYS A 24 -15.87 -2.59 5.63
C LYS A 24 -17.10 -2.01 4.91
N ASN A 25 -17.70 -0.95 5.45
CA ASN A 25 -18.82 -0.26 4.81
C ASN A 25 -18.39 0.43 3.51
N MET A 26 -17.22 1.11 3.49
CA MET A 26 -16.66 1.70 2.27
C MET A 26 -16.38 0.62 1.21
N LEU A 27 -15.77 -0.49 1.60
CA LEU A 27 -15.49 -1.62 0.71
C LEU A 27 -16.77 -2.21 0.11
N ALA A 28 -17.85 -2.31 0.87
CA ALA A 28 -19.12 -2.86 0.38
C ALA A 28 -19.70 -2.07 -0.81
N GLU A 29 -19.33 -0.79 -0.97
CA GLU A 29 -19.73 0.05 -2.10
C GLU A 29 -18.84 -0.18 -3.35
N MET A 30 -17.71 -0.90 -3.20
CA MET A 30 -16.70 -1.07 -4.26
C MET A 30 -16.86 -2.38 -5.05
N LYS A 31 -18.09 -2.74 -5.42
CA LYS A 31 -18.34 -3.89 -6.31
C LYS A 31 -17.88 -3.60 -7.73
N GLY A 32 -17.28 -4.61 -8.38
CA GLY A 32 -16.82 -4.52 -9.77
C GLY A 32 -15.50 -3.81 -9.94
N TYR A 33 -14.70 -3.67 -8.87
CA TYR A 33 -13.29 -3.35 -8.96
C TYR A 33 -12.47 -4.63 -9.13
N ASP A 34 -11.34 -4.52 -9.82
CA ASP A 34 -10.41 -5.65 -10.01
C ASP A 34 -9.35 -5.69 -8.89
N LEU A 35 -8.94 -4.51 -8.42
CA LEU A 35 -7.97 -4.33 -7.34
C LEU A 35 -8.37 -3.17 -6.44
N ILE A 36 -8.34 -3.41 -5.12
CA ILE A 36 -8.53 -2.37 -4.10
C ILE A 36 -7.30 -2.32 -3.19
N ILE A 37 -6.88 -1.10 -2.82
CA ILE A 37 -5.76 -0.87 -1.92
C ILE A 37 -6.16 0.00 -0.72
N LEU A 38 -5.67 -0.35 0.47
CA LEU A 38 -5.85 0.34 1.75
C LEU A 38 -4.53 0.93 2.27
N PRO A 39 -4.55 1.92 3.21
CA PRO A 39 -3.33 2.57 3.71
C PRO A 39 -2.55 1.74 4.75
N GLU A 40 -1.48 2.32 5.29
CA GLU A 40 -0.56 1.70 6.27
C GLU A 40 -1.10 1.80 7.70
N ILE A 41 -1.03 0.69 8.45
CA ILE A 41 -1.43 0.54 9.89
C ILE A 41 -2.73 1.32 10.21
N TRP A 42 -3.61 1.37 9.25
CA TRP A 42 -4.79 2.21 9.33
C TRP A 42 -5.77 1.77 10.42
N ALA A 43 -5.81 0.49 10.77
CA ALA A 43 -6.73 -0.02 11.79
C ALA A 43 -6.35 0.50 13.19
N THR A 44 -5.11 0.37 13.59
CA THR A 44 -4.57 0.86 14.86
C THR A 44 -4.32 2.37 14.84
N GLY A 45 -3.89 2.91 13.68
CA GLY A 45 -3.32 4.25 13.52
C GLY A 45 -1.81 4.21 13.62
N TYR A 46 -1.12 4.84 12.66
CA TYR A 46 0.34 4.75 12.55
C TYR A 46 1.07 5.39 13.74
N PHE A 47 0.57 6.47 14.31
CA PHE A 47 1.18 7.12 15.48
C PHE A 47 0.64 6.63 16.82
N GLY A 48 -0.27 5.65 16.81
CA GLY A 48 -0.77 4.97 18.00
C GLY A 48 0.22 3.95 18.58
N PHE A 49 1.48 4.34 18.75
CA PHE A 49 2.59 3.45 19.16
C PHE A 49 2.36 2.76 20.51
N ASP A 50 1.63 3.40 21.41
CA ASP A 50 1.24 2.86 22.72
C ASP A 50 0.30 1.66 22.62
N ARG A 51 -0.41 1.51 21.48
CA ARG A 51 -1.36 0.43 21.20
C ARG A 51 -0.77 -0.72 20.39
N TYR A 52 0.42 -0.55 19.79
CA TYR A 52 1.00 -1.53 18.86
C TYR A 52 1.08 -2.93 19.43
N VAL A 53 1.58 -3.08 20.65
CA VAL A 53 1.74 -4.39 21.30
C VAL A 53 0.39 -5.01 21.67
N GLU A 54 -0.53 -4.21 22.20
CA GLU A 54 -1.85 -4.66 22.63
C GLU A 54 -2.74 -5.05 21.45
N GLU A 55 -2.68 -4.27 20.36
CA GLU A 55 -3.53 -4.44 19.16
C GLU A 55 -2.89 -5.29 18.06
N ALA A 56 -1.64 -5.77 18.28
CA ALA A 56 -0.97 -6.65 17.33
C ALA A 56 -1.71 -7.98 17.17
N GLU A 57 -1.71 -8.50 15.96
CA GLU A 57 -2.39 -9.75 15.61
C GLU A 57 -1.42 -10.71 14.90
N GLU A 58 -1.64 -11.99 15.03
CA GLU A 58 -0.93 -13.00 14.24
C GLU A 58 -1.41 -12.97 12.78
N ILE A 59 -0.60 -13.54 11.89
CA ILE A 59 -0.87 -13.54 10.44
C ILE A 59 -2.19 -14.24 10.05
N ASP A 60 -2.72 -15.07 10.91
CA ASP A 60 -4.02 -15.73 10.77
C ASP A 60 -5.09 -15.15 11.71
N GLY A 61 -4.81 -13.99 12.30
CA GLY A 61 -5.67 -13.30 13.25
C GLY A 61 -6.95 -12.71 12.65
N PRO A 62 -7.80 -12.10 13.50
CA PRO A 62 -9.10 -11.54 13.12
C PRO A 62 -9.04 -10.54 11.97
N PHE A 63 -8.02 -9.67 11.94
CA PHE A 63 -7.84 -8.71 10.83
C PHE A 63 -7.74 -9.43 9.48
N VAL A 64 -6.87 -10.44 9.40
CA VAL A 64 -6.65 -11.18 8.16
C VAL A 64 -7.88 -11.97 7.75
N GLN A 65 -8.58 -12.59 8.71
CA GLN A 65 -9.84 -13.32 8.47
C GLN A 65 -10.95 -12.40 7.96
N ASP A 66 -11.10 -11.23 8.54
CA ASP A 66 -12.08 -10.22 8.16
C ASP A 66 -11.88 -9.76 6.70
N PHE A 67 -10.63 -9.41 6.33
CA PHE A 67 -10.33 -8.89 5.00
C PHE A 67 -10.24 -9.99 3.94
N SER A 68 -9.94 -11.23 4.31
CA SER A 68 -10.15 -12.43 3.48
C SER A 68 -11.62 -12.58 3.08
N GLN A 69 -12.54 -12.47 4.04
CA GLN A 69 -13.98 -12.51 3.77
C GLN A 69 -14.45 -11.35 2.88
N MET A 70 -13.91 -10.14 3.11
CA MET A 70 -14.23 -8.97 2.28
C MET A 70 -13.77 -9.19 0.82
N ALA A 71 -12.53 -9.62 0.59
CA ALA A 71 -12.02 -9.92 -0.75
C ALA A 71 -12.91 -10.92 -1.48
N ARG A 72 -13.28 -12.00 -0.80
CA ARG A 72 -14.21 -13.04 -1.34
C ARG A 72 -15.59 -12.48 -1.64
N SER A 73 -16.18 -11.71 -0.73
CA SER A 73 -17.55 -11.19 -0.89
C SER A 73 -17.66 -10.18 -2.04
N LEU A 74 -16.58 -9.46 -2.33
CA LEU A 74 -16.50 -8.48 -3.41
C LEU A 74 -15.98 -9.08 -4.71
N ASN A 75 -15.42 -10.29 -4.67
CA ASN A 75 -14.73 -10.94 -5.79
C ASN A 75 -13.61 -10.05 -6.36
N VAL A 76 -12.69 -9.59 -5.50
CA VAL A 76 -11.66 -8.59 -5.82
C VAL A 76 -10.30 -8.99 -5.27
N HIS A 77 -9.21 -8.60 -5.96
CA HIS A 77 -7.91 -8.58 -5.31
C HIS A 77 -7.87 -7.42 -4.30
N LEU A 78 -7.54 -7.73 -3.05
CA LEU A 78 -7.55 -6.74 -1.98
C LEU A 78 -6.16 -6.63 -1.33
N PHE A 79 -5.46 -5.52 -1.58
CA PHE A 79 -4.30 -5.14 -0.78
C PHE A 79 -4.79 -4.40 0.46
N ALA A 80 -4.95 -5.13 1.56
CA ALA A 80 -5.65 -4.67 2.76
C ALA A 80 -4.91 -3.60 3.57
N GLY A 81 -3.88 -2.99 2.98
CA GLY A 81 -2.97 -2.11 3.70
C GLY A 81 -2.07 -2.90 4.62
N SER A 82 -1.61 -2.27 5.69
CA SER A 82 -0.79 -2.97 6.68
C SER A 82 -1.37 -2.91 8.09
N PHE A 83 -0.92 -3.82 8.92
CA PHE A 83 -1.26 -3.93 10.34
C PHE A 83 0.00 -4.29 11.13
N VAL A 84 -0.07 -4.18 12.47
CA VAL A 84 0.99 -4.64 13.35
C VAL A 84 0.85 -6.15 13.52
N GLU A 85 1.70 -6.91 12.85
CA GLU A 85 1.79 -8.37 12.98
C GLU A 85 2.63 -8.73 14.20
N ARG A 86 2.20 -9.75 14.95
CA ARG A 86 2.99 -10.40 15.98
C ARG A 86 3.40 -11.80 15.53
N GLU A 87 4.70 -12.10 15.62
CA GLU A 87 5.24 -13.44 15.42
C GLU A 87 6.20 -13.76 16.57
N GLY A 88 5.75 -14.61 17.51
CA GLY A 88 6.48 -14.84 18.76
C GLY A 88 6.64 -13.57 19.59
N ASP A 89 7.89 -13.16 19.81
CA ASP A 89 8.24 -11.92 20.53
C ASP A 89 8.49 -10.73 19.61
N ASP A 90 8.47 -10.93 18.30
CA ASP A 90 8.70 -9.89 17.29
C ASP A 90 7.40 -9.28 16.77
N TYR A 91 7.49 -7.99 16.42
CA TYR A 91 6.38 -7.23 15.82
C TYR A 91 6.82 -6.65 14.48
N PHE A 92 5.93 -6.69 13.48
CA PHE A 92 6.22 -6.24 12.12
C PHE A 92 5.13 -5.31 11.60
N ASN A 93 5.50 -4.41 10.69
CA ASN A 93 4.56 -3.67 9.85
C ASN A 93 4.31 -4.51 8.60
N THR A 94 3.20 -5.26 8.57
CA THR A 94 2.93 -6.28 7.56
C THR A 94 1.73 -5.91 6.71
N SER A 95 1.93 -5.88 5.40
CA SER A 95 0.85 -5.72 4.41
C SER A 95 0.52 -7.04 3.74
N ILE A 96 -0.77 -7.21 3.37
CA ILE A 96 -1.29 -8.47 2.83
C ILE A 96 -2.08 -8.21 1.55
N LEU A 97 -1.86 -9.08 0.54
CA LEU A 97 -2.63 -9.14 -0.69
C LEU A 97 -3.47 -10.42 -0.73
N PHE A 98 -4.77 -10.26 -0.88
CA PHE A 98 -5.74 -11.34 -1.08
C PHE A 98 -6.14 -11.47 -2.55
N ASN A 99 -6.45 -12.70 -2.97
CA ASN A 99 -7.12 -12.97 -4.24
C ASN A 99 -8.67 -12.89 -4.09
N PRO A 100 -9.44 -12.98 -5.19
CA PRO A 100 -10.92 -12.98 -5.13
C PRO A 100 -11.53 -14.14 -4.35
N GLU A 101 -10.81 -15.24 -4.15
CA GLU A 101 -11.20 -16.38 -3.33
C GLU A 101 -10.97 -16.12 -1.83
N GLY A 102 -10.37 -14.97 -1.48
CA GLY A 102 -10.01 -14.57 -0.12
C GLY A 102 -8.76 -15.27 0.42
N GLU A 103 -7.97 -15.88 -0.44
CA GLU A 103 -6.69 -16.48 -0.05
C GLU A 103 -5.60 -15.41 0.02
N VAL A 104 -4.71 -15.52 0.99
CA VAL A 104 -3.49 -14.70 1.05
C VAL A 104 -2.54 -15.18 -0.04
N ILE A 105 -2.35 -14.38 -1.08
CA ILE A 105 -1.42 -14.67 -2.17
C ILE A 105 -0.07 -13.99 -2.00
N GLY A 106 0.05 -13.09 -1.03
CA GLY A 106 1.31 -12.45 -0.67
C GLY A 106 1.23 -11.63 0.59
N SER A 107 2.35 -11.58 1.29
CA SER A 107 2.58 -10.69 2.43
C SER A 107 3.91 -9.98 2.29
N TYR A 108 4.03 -8.79 2.86
CA TYR A 108 5.26 -8.01 2.86
C TYR A 108 5.46 -7.36 4.22
N ARG A 109 6.54 -7.69 4.90
CA ARG A 109 7.03 -7.03 6.11
C ARG A 109 7.92 -5.85 5.71
N LYS A 110 7.58 -4.66 6.12
CA LYS A 110 8.29 -3.42 5.79
C LYS A 110 9.78 -3.53 6.06
N ILE A 111 10.60 -3.28 5.04
CA ILE A 111 12.06 -3.37 5.13
C ILE A 111 12.64 -2.11 5.76
N HIS A 112 12.20 -0.94 5.32
CA HIS A 112 12.73 0.33 5.77
C HIS A 112 11.81 0.96 6.83
N LEU A 113 12.08 0.68 8.11
CA LEU A 113 11.35 1.28 9.21
C LEU A 113 11.71 2.77 9.37
N PHE A 114 10.70 3.60 9.63
CA PHE A 114 10.90 5.03 9.82
C PHE A 114 11.39 5.30 11.25
N ARG A 115 12.58 5.89 11.37
CA ARG A 115 13.25 6.11 12.67
C ARG A 115 13.35 7.57 13.09
N TYR A 116 13.08 8.51 12.18
CA TYR A 116 13.21 9.93 12.46
C TYR A 116 11.93 10.49 13.07
N GLY A 117 11.95 10.79 14.38
CA GLY A 117 10.77 11.28 15.10
C GLY A 117 9.62 10.26 15.18
N SER A 118 9.96 8.97 15.21
CA SER A 118 9.01 7.86 15.25
C SER A 118 9.54 6.75 16.14
N GLU A 119 8.65 6.06 16.82
CA GLU A 119 8.97 4.88 17.65
C GLU A 119 8.95 3.58 16.81
N GLU A 120 8.51 3.64 15.53
CA GLU A 120 8.40 2.45 14.68
C GLU A 120 9.67 1.61 14.68
N GLY A 121 10.82 2.25 14.48
CA GLY A 121 12.11 1.53 14.43
C GLY A 121 12.64 1.03 15.77
N LYS A 122 11.93 1.29 16.90
CA LYS A 122 12.23 0.72 18.22
C LYS A 122 11.28 -0.41 18.58
N LEU A 123 10.02 -0.32 18.13
CA LEU A 123 8.95 -1.25 18.46
C LEU A 123 8.87 -2.40 17.47
N LEU A 124 9.23 -2.16 16.20
CA LEU A 124 9.04 -3.14 15.13
C LEU A 124 10.38 -3.69 14.64
N THR A 125 10.34 -4.97 14.29
CA THR A 125 11.40 -5.67 13.56
C THR A 125 11.24 -5.44 12.06
N ARG A 126 12.35 -5.17 11.37
CA ARG A 126 12.35 -4.98 9.91
C ARG A 126 12.14 -6.29 9.18
N GLY A 127 11.45 -6.25 8.04
CA GLY A 127 11.46 -7.33 7.08
C GLY A 127 12.81 -7.48 6.35
N SER A 128 12.95 -8.56 5.60
CA SER A 128 14.16 -8.88 4.81
C SER A 128 13.84 -9.19 3.36
N ASP A 129 12.60 -9.58 3.06
CA ASP A 129 12.24 -10.19 1.79
C ASP A 129 11.60 -9.18 0.83
N ILE A 130 12.04 -9.23 -0.42
CA ILE A 130 11.44 -8.44 -1.50
C ILE A 130 10.28 -9.26 -2.06
N THR A 131 9.08 -8.69 -1.98
CA THR A 131 7.87 -9.38 -2.39
C THR A 131 7.43 -8.95 -3.79
N VAL A 132 7.38 -9.90 -4.71
CA VAL A 132 6.75 -9.77 -6.04
C VAL A 132 5.85 -10.99 -6.24
N ILE A 133 4.59 -10.76 -6.59
CA ILE A 133 3.54 -11.77 -6.62
C ILE A 133 2.99 -11.88 -8.04
N ASP A 134 2.84 -13.11 -8.53
CA ASP A 134 2.13 -13.39 -9.78
C ASP A 134 0.62 -13.22 -9.57
N THR A 135 -0.01 -12.41 -10.41
CA THR A 135 -1.46 -12.22 -10.45
C THR A 135 -1.99 -12.39 -11.87
N PRO A 136 -3.30 -12.57 -12.07
CA PRO A 136 -3.88 -12.65 -13.42
C PRO A 136 -3.66 -11.39 -14.28
N PHE A 137 -3.31 -10.27 -13.65
CA PHE A 137 -3.07 -8.99 -14.32
C PHE A 137 -1.59 -8.57 -14.33
N GLY A 138 -0.66 -9.50 -14.13
CA GLY A 138 0.78 -9.26 -14.16
C GLY A 138 1.43 -9.40 -12.78
N LYS A 139 2.74 -9.11 -12.72
CA LYS A 139 3.51 -9.21 -11.48
C LYS A 139 3.41 -7.93 -10.65
N VAL A 140 3.09 -8.10 -9.38
CA VAL A 140 2.82 -7.01 -8.43
C VAL A 140 3.90 -6.95 -7.37
N GLY A 141 4.60 -5.82 -7.27
CA GLY A 141 5.56 -5.54 -6.18
C GLY A 141 4.87 -4.84 -5.00
N LEU A 142 5.10 -5.33 -3.78
CA LEU A 142 4.55 -4.74 -2.55
C LEU A 142 5.58 -3.88 -1.82
N SER A 143 5.14 -2.74 -1.29
CA SER A 143 6.00 -1.85 -0.49
C SER A 143 5.16 -0.99 0.48
N THR A 144 5.83 -0.41 1.47
CA THR A 144 5.16 0.35 2.53
C THR A 144 5.86 1.68 2.80
N CYS A 145 5.16 2.80 2.53
CA CYS A 145 5.46 4.16 3.01
C CYS A 145 6.93 4.60 2.83
N TYR A 146 7.73 4.50 3.89
CA TYR A 146 9.12 4.94 3.90
C TYR A 146 10.00 4.24 2.87
N ASP A 147 9.59 3.04 2.42
CA ASP A 147 10.23 2.30 1.32
C ASP A 147 10.32 3.13 0.03
N LEU A 148 9.37 4.06 -0.20
CA LEU A 148 9.40 4.97 -1.37
C LEU A 148 10.69 5.77 -1.50
N ARG A 149 11.44 5.96 -0.41
CA ARG A 149 12.71 6.71 -0.45
C ARG A 149 13.89 5.91 -1.00
N PHE A 150 13.73 4.60 -1.12
CA PHE A 150 14.81 3.66 -1.45
C PHE A 150 14.59 3.04 -2.83
N PRO A 151 15.18 3.63 -3.89
CA PRO A 151 15.00 3.14 -5.26
C PRO A 151 15.49 1.72 -5.46
N GLU A 152 16.40 1.25 -4.61
CA GLU A 152 16.98 -0.08 -4.66
C GLU A 152 15.90 -1.17 -4.52
N LEU A 153 14.92 -0.97 -3.64
CA LEU A 153 13.81 -1.91 -3.46
C LEU A 153 13.01 -2.07 -4.76
N TYR A 154 12.58 -0.95 -5.33
CA TYR A 154 11.76 -0.93 -6.56
C TYR A 154 12.52 -1.49 -7.75
N ARG A 155 13.82 -1.19 -7.84
CA ARG A 155 14.66 -1.74 -8.89
C ARG A 155 14.75 -3.26 -8.81
N LYS A 156 14.93 -3.81 -7.62
CA LYS A 156 14.93 -5.25 -7.39
C LYS A 156 13.58 -5.90 -7.67
N GLN A 157 12.47 -5.22 -7.33
CA GLN A 157 11.13 -5.71 -7.69
C GLN A 157 10.96 -5.81 -9.21
N VAL A 158 11.43 -4.81 -9.96
CA VAL A 158 11.40 -4.83 -11.44
C VAL A 158 12.33 -5.89 -12.02
N ASP A 159 13.48 -6.13 -11.41
CA ASP A 159 14.38 -7.24 -11.79
C ASP A 159 13.72 -8.61 -11.59
N LEU A 160 12.81 -8.73 -10.63
CA LEU A 160 11.94 -9.91 -10.43
C LEU A 160 10.71 -9.91 -11.35
N GLY A 161 10.56 -8.90 -12.19
CA GLY A 161 9.51 -8.79 -13.20
C GLY A 161 8.28 -7.98 -12.79
N ALA A 162 8.33 -7.19 -11.73
CA ALA A 162 7.20 -6.36 -11.35
C ALA A 162 6.77 -5.40 -12.48
N GLU A 163 5.47 -5.30 -12.66
CA GLU A 163 4.78 -4.46 -13.65
C GLU A 163 3.88 -3.42 -12.97
N ILE A 164 3.41 -3.75 -11.77
CA ILE A 164 2.60 -2.89 -10.92
C ILE A 164 3.28 -2.80 -9.56
N LEU A 165 3.39 -1.60 -9.03
CA LEU A 165 3.94 -1.30 -7.71
C LEU A 165 2.81 -0.84 -6.79
N LEU A 166 2.54 -1.56 -5.72
CA LEU A 166 1.56 -1.20 -4.71
C LEU A 166 2.25 -0.59 -3.49
N VAL A 167 1.74 0.56 -3.06
CA VAL A 167 2.30 1.32 -1.94
C VAL A 167 1.20 1.66 -0.94
N THR A 168 1.23 1.03 0.23
CA THR A 168 0.41 1.41 1.38
C THR A 168 1.14 2.44 2.23
N SER A 169 0.48 3.48 2.75
CA SER A 169 1.18 4.56 3.45
C SER A 169 0.34 5.29 4.50
N ALA A 170 1.04 5.82 5.51
CA ALA A 170 0.58 6.82 6.46
C ALA A 170 1.55 8.04 6.41
N TRP A 171 1.63 8.69 5.25
CA TRP A 171 2.63 9.71 4.97
C TRP A 171 2.23 11.09 5.50
N PRO A 172 3.06 11.72 6.37
CA PRO A 172 2.73 13.01 6.96
C PRO A 172 2.71 14.16 5.94
N HIS A 173 1.77 15.10 6.14
CA HIS A 173 1.62 16.31 5.32
C HIS A 173 2.90 17.14 5.21
N GLN A 174 3.72 17.21 6.27
CA GLN A 174 5.01 17.94 6.25
C GLN A 174 5.96 17.54 5.13
N ARG A 175 5.76 16.35 4.54
CA ARG A 175 6.58 15.81 3.46
C ARG A 175 5.75 15.45 2.22
N LEU A 176 4.64 16.17 2.02
CA LEU A 176 3.69 15.91 0.94
C LEU A 176 4.35 15.98 -0.45
N GLU A 177 5.22 16.96 -0.68
CA GLU A 177 5.90 17.09 -1.97
C GLU A 177 6.87 15.92 -2.23
N HIS A 178 7.48 15.35 -1.19
CA HIS A 178 8.27 14.13 -1.33
C HIS A 178 7.37 12.92 -1.73
N TRP A 179 6.19 12.81 -1.11
CA TRP A 179 5.20 11.77 -1.44
C TRP A 179 4.83 11.81 -2.92
N LYS A 180 4.39 12.96 -3.39
CA LYS A 180 4.00 13.16 -4.80
C LYS A 180 5.15 12.82 -5.74
N LEU A 181 6.34 13.35 -5.46
CA LEU A 181 7.52 13.16 -6.30
C LEU A 181 7.95 11.68 -6.35
N PHE A 182 8.01 11.00 -5.20
CA PHE A 182 8.46 9.61 -5.17
C PHE A 182 7.49 8.66 -5.86
N ASN A 183 6.18 8.85 -5.75
CA ASN A 183 5.22 8.05 -6.50
C ASN A 183 5.49 8.12 -8.01
N VAL A 184 5.64 9.34 -8.54
CA VAL A 184 5.96 9.55 -9.97
C VAL A 184 7.32 8.98 -10.33
N ALA A 185 8.35 9.24 -9.52
CA ALA A 185 9.71 8.77 -9.80
C ALA A 185 9.78 7.24 -9.87
N ARG A 186 9.14 6.53 -8.91
CA ARG A 186 9.16 5.06 -8.89
C ARG A 186 8.41 4.45 -10.08
N ALA A 187 7.31 5.05 -10.53
CA ALA A 187 6.61 4.63 -11.74
C ALA A 187 7.49 4.83 -12.99
N LEU A 188 7.96 6.07 -13.19
CA LEU A 188 8.72 6.50 -14.36
C LEU A 188 10.03 5.73 -14.54
N GLU A 189 10.89 5.70 -13.50
CA GLU A 189 12.22 5.08 -13.59
C GLU A 189 12.17 3.56 -13.77
N ASN A 190 11.05 2.92 -13.41
CA ASN A 190 10.83 1.49 -13.48
C ASN A 190 9.90 1.07 -14.61
N GLN A 191 9.29 2.02 -15.30
CA GLN A 191 8.28 1.78 -16.36
C GLN A 191 7.19 0.80 -15.89
N CYS A 192 6.62 1.11 -14.72
CA CYS A 192 5.56 0.34 -14.07
C CYS A 192 4.38 1.25 -13.74
N PHE A 193 3.17 0.70 -13.66
CA PHE A 193 2.12 1.39 -12.92
C PHE A 193 2.50 1.46 -11.44
N LEU A 194 2.20 2.60 -10.79
CA LEU A 194 2.26 2.71 -9.34
C LEU A 194 0.91 3.11 -8.79
N ILE A 195 0.40 2.34 -7.84
CA ILE A 195 -0.87 2.56 -7.18
C ILE A 195 -0.59 2.74 -5.70
N SER A 196 -0.93 3.88 -5.16
CA SER A 196 -0.68 4.19 -3.76
C SER A 196 -1.92 4.58 -3.00
N SER A 197 -1.96 4.21 -1.72
CA SER A 197 -2.97 4.62 -0.76
C SER A 197 -2.31 5.29 0.44
N ASN A 198 -2.82 6.46 0.81
CA ASN A 198 -2.33 7.24 1.96
C ASN A 198 -3.48 7.60 2.89
N CYS A 199 -3.16 7.90 4.14
CA CYS A 199 -4.10 8.43 5.13
C CYS A 199 -4.33 9.94 4.95
N VAL A 200 -5.47 10.42 5.46
CA VAL A 200 -5.78 11.83 5.75
C VAL A 200 -6.22 11.97 7.21
N GLY A 201 -6.54 13.20 7.64
CA GLY A 201 -6.90 13.47 9.03
C GLY A 201 -5.68 13.60 9.93
N LYS A 202 -5.87 13.39 11.22
CA LYS A 202 -4.82 13.50 12.24
C LYS A 202 -4.75 12.23 13.08
N ASP A 203 -3.54 11.85 13.42
CA ASP A 203 -3.23 10.75 14.32
C ASP A 203 -2.20 11.26 15.36
N HIS A 204 -2.58 11.32 16.63
CA HIS A 204 -1.76 11.86 17.71
C HIS A 204 -1.15 13.23 17.38
N GLY A 205 -1.96 14.10 16.78
CA GLY A 205 -1.57 15.48 16.41
C GLY A 205 -0.78 15.59 15.10
N VAL A 206 -0.39 14.49 14.46
CA VAL A 206 0.30 14.51 13.16
C VAL A 206 -0.73 14.50 12.03
N LEU A 207 -0.67 15.52 11.16
CA LEU A 207 -1.52 15.63 9.99
C LEU A 207 -0.96 14.75 8.86
N PHE A 208 -1.80 13.89 8.28
CA PHE A 208 -1.47 13.10 7.09
C PHE A 208 -1.67 13.88 5.79
N GLY A 209 -0.88 13.52 4.78
CA GLY A 209 -0.82 14.26 3.52
C GLY A 209 -1.93 13.94 2.52
N GLY A 210 -2.57 12.77 2.62
CA GLY A 210 -3.48 12.31 1.58
C GLY A 210 -2.78 12.16 0.22
N HIS A 211 -3.43 12.64 -0.85
CA HIS A 211 -2.90 12.62 -2.21
C HIS A 211 -2.47 11.20 -2.64
N SER A 212 -3.32 10.21 -2.37
CA SER A 212 -3.20 8.88 -2.96
C SER A 212 -3.18 9.01 -4.47
N GLN A 213 -2.39 8.20 -5.18
CA GLN A 213 -2.14 8.37 -6.61
C GLN A 213 -2.21 7.03 -7.37
N VAL A 214 -2.60 7.14 -8.62
CA VAL A 214 -2.35 6.15 -9.66
C VAL A 214 -1.49 6.81 -10.73
N VAL A 215 -0.31 6.27 -10.97
CA VAL A 215 0.69 6.81 -11.90
C VAL A 215 0.99 5.77 -12.96
N ASP A 216 1.04 6.18 -14.21
CA ASP A 216 1.34 5.31 -15.35
C ASP A 216 2.87 5.07 -15.54
N PRO A 217 3.27 4.15 -16.43
CA PRO A 217 4.68 3.87 -16.69
C PRO A 217 5.48 5.03 -17.32
N TRP A 218 4.82 6.08 -17.84
CA TRP A 218 5.45 7.32 -18.30
C TRP A 218 5.60 8.37 -17.20
N GLY A 219 5.15 8.06 -15.95
CA GLY A 219 5.16 9.00 -14.84
C GLY A 219 4.03 10.03 -14.88
N VAL A 220 3.00 9.80 -15.69
CA VAL A 220 1.80 10.65 -15.70
C VAL A 220 0.87 10.23 -14.56
N VAL A 221 0.47 11.20 -13.75
CA VAL A 221 -0.53 10.98 -12.70
C VAL A 221 -1.91 10.91 -13.35
N ILE A 222 -2.45 9.70 -13.54
CA ILE A 222 -3.76 9.47 -14.18
C ILE A 222 -4.92 9.66 -13.21
N ALA A 223 -4.69 9.48 -11.91
CA ALA A 223 -5.66 9.82 -10.88
C ALA A 223 -4.95 10.22 -9.57
N GLN A 224 -5.48 11.24 -8.89
CA GLN A 224 -4.97 11.71 -7.61
C GLN A 224 -6.12 12.16 -6.71
N ALA A 225 -6.09 11.71 -5.45
CA ALA A 225 -6.99 12.21 -4.41
C ALA A 225 -6.53 13.60 -3.90
N GLY A 226 -7.41 14.29 -3.17
CA GLY A 226 -7.08 15.52 -2.45
C GLY A 226 -6.71 15.27 -0.98
N GLU A 227 -7.24 16.12 -0.09
CA GLU A 227 -6.94 16.09 1.36
C GLU A 227 -8.12 15.56 2.21
N LYS A 228 -9.10 14.91 1.59
CA LYS A 228 -10.27 14.36 2.28
C LYS A 228 -10.37 12.86 2.09
N GLU A 229 -11.09 12.20 3.00
CA GLU A 229 -11.46 10.80 2.84
C GLU A 229 -12.19 10.59 1.50
N THR A 230 -11.74 9.62 0.73
CA THR A 230 -12.33 9.33 -0.58
C THR A 230 -11.93 7.95 -1.09
N ILE A 231 -12.71 7.42 -1.99
CA ILE A 231 -12.34 6.29 -2.85
C ILE A 231 -11.83 6.87 -4.16
N LEU A 232 -10.52 6.84 -4.37
CA LEU A 232 -9.90 7.19 -5.64
C LEU A 232 -10.13 6.04 -6.62
N THR A 233 -10.70 6.33 -7.78
CA THR A 233 -10.95 5.34 -8.84
C THR A 233 -10.14 5.68 -10.08
N ALA A 234 -9.53 4.66 -10.68
CA ALA A 234 -8.86 4.75 -11.98
C ALA A 234 -9.13 3.50 -12.82
N GLU A 235 -9.05 3.65 -14.12
CA GLU A 235 -8.95 2.52 -15.06
C GLU A 235 -7.58 2.56 -15.72
N ILE A 236 -6.90 1.40 -15.78
CA ILE A 236 -5.59 1.27 -16.42
C ILE A 236 -5.62 0.17 -17.49
N ASP A 237 -4.85 0.39 -18.55
CA ASP A 237 -4.58 -0.62 -19.56
C ASP A 237 -3.18 -1.20 -19.37
N LEU A 238 -3.11 -2.45 -18.93
CA LEU A 238 -1.84 -3.13 -18.65
C LEU A 238 -0.99 -3.39 -19.91
N GLN A 239 -1.59 -3.33 -21.11
CA GLN A 239 -0.86 -3.46 -22.36
C GLN A 239 0.10 -2.29 -22.59
N GLU A 240 -0.18 -1.12 -22.00
CA GLU A 240 0.70 0.05 -22.06
C GLU A 240 2.11 -0.24 -21.56
N ILE A 241 2.29 -1.12 -20.57
CA ILE A 241 3.61 -1.48 -20.03
C ILE A 241 4.48 -2.08 -21.13
N ALA A 242 3.95 -3.05 -21.87
CA ALA A 242 4.69 -3.72 -22.94
C ALA A 242 5.02 -2.74 -24.07
N VAL A 243 4.05 -1.92 -24.49
CA VAL A 243 4.23 -0.89 -25.52
C VAL A 243 5.32 0.09 -25.12
N ILE A 244 5.25 0.65 -23.93
CA ILE A 244 6.21 1.64 -23.40
C ILE A 244 7.62 1.04 -23.31
N ARG A 245 7.74 -0.19 -22.79
CA ARG A 245 9.05 -0.87 -22.67
C ARG A 245 9.65 -1.26 -24.01
N GLU A 246 8.83 -1.41 -25.07
CA GLU A 246 9.29 -1.64 -26.43
C GLU A 246 9.72 -0.34 -27.10
N GLU A 247 8.89 0.72 -27.03
CA GLU A 247 9.18 2.03 -27.63
C GLU A 247 10.37 2.73 -26.99
N PHE A 248 10.50 2.64 -25.66
CA PHE A 248 11.56 3.27 -24.87
C PHE A 248 12.22 2.26 -23.93
N PRO A 249 13.15 1.41 -24.42
CA PRO A 249 13.69 0.28 -23.66
C PRO A 249 14.75 0.67 -22.62
N GLN A 250 14.51 1.71 -21.79
CA GLN A 250 15.48 2.23 -20.83
C GLN A 250 15.96 1.18 -19.82
N LEU A 251 15.10 0.22 -19.44
CA LEU A 251 15.48 -0.83 -18.51
C LEU A 251 16.58 -1.76 -19.09
N LYS A 252 16.60 -1.92 -20.44
CA LYS A 252 17.65 -2.71 -21.13
C LYS A 252 18.97 -1.94 -21.27
N HIS A 253 18.97 -0.62 -21.06
CA HIS A 253 20.17 0.21 -21.17
C HIS A 253 20.91 0.34 -19.82
N ARG A 254 20.45 -0.32 -18.78
CA ARG A 254 21.11 -0.34 -17.46
C ARG A 254 22.44 -1.08 -17.56
N ILE A 255 23.48 -0.49 -16.95
CA ILE A 255 24.86 -1.02 -16.94
C ILE A 255 25.23 -1.56 -15.55
N LEU A 256 24.54 -1.08 -14.49
CA LEU A 256 24.79 -1.42 -13.08
C LEU A 256 23.67 -2.31 -12.53
#